data_329ac79f88fb0582d74765b2fa8c9f2c
#
_entry.id   329ac79f88fb0582d74765b2fa8c9f2c
#
_cell.length_a   1.000
_cell.length_b   1.000
_cell.length_c   1.000
_cell.angle_alpha   90.00
_cell.angle_beta   90.00
_cell.angle_gamma   90.00
#
_symmetry.space_group_name_H-M   'P 1'
#
loop_
_entity.id
_entity.type
_entity.pdbx_description
1 polymer ?
#
loop_
_entity_poly.entity_id
_entity_poly.type
_entity_poly.pdbx_seq_one_letter_code
_entity_poly.pdbx_strand_id
1 'polypeptide(L)'
;MPLKDARIGFALTGSHCTIPVIWAKLEALIAEGAEIYPILSMVVMETDTRFGRAAEIMERLTRLCGRKPWTDLVEVEAIGPKKLLDIIVVAPCTGNTLAKLAHGISDSTVTLACKAHLRNRRPIVIAISTNDGLSGNAPNLGVLLARKCYYFVPFGQDNPEGKSCSLLAKMDLLPAAVDAALEGRQIEPILVEFPSRAGE
;
A
#
# COMPACT_ATOMS: atom_id res chain seq x y z
N MET A 1 -11.45 -5.33 14.97
CA MET A 1 -12.39 -4.28 14.54
C MET A 1 -12.83 -4.66 13.15
N PRO A 2 -14.12 -4.78 12.82
CA PRO A 2 -14.54 -5.17 11.49
C PRO A 2 -14.19 -4.10 10.45
N LEU A 3 -14.09 -4.48 9.18
CA LEU A 3 -13.86 -3.54 8.06
C LEU A 3 -14.95 -2.47 7.96
N LYS A 4 -16.18 -2.83 8.31
CA LYS A 4 -17.29 -1.88 8.39
C LYS A 4 -16.96 -0.74 9.36
N ASP A 5 -17.10 0.48 8.87
CA ASP A 5 -16.80 1.74 9.58
C ASP A 5 -15.30 1.96 9.91
N ALA A 6 -14.40 1.09 9.41
CA ALA A 6 -12.97 1.29 9.56
C ALA A 6 -12.49 2.46 8.69
N ARG A 7 -11.73 3.38 9.26
CA ARG A 7 -11.14 4.52 8.57
C ARG A 7 -9.77 4.13 8.02
N ILE A 8 -9.71 3.91 6.72
CA ILE A 8 -8.54 3.38 6.03
C ILE A 8 -7.82 4.50 5.27
N GLY A 9 -6.59 4.80 5.64
CA GLY A 9 -5.69 5.59 4.79
C GLY A 9 -5.19 4.72 3.63
N PHE A 10 -5.64 4.98 2.41
CA PHE A 10 -5.26 4.19 1.25
C PHE A 10 -4.22 4.94 0.40
N ALA A 11 -2.96 4.52 0.51
CA ALA A 11 -1.80 5.19 -0.06
C ALA A 11 -1.35 4.54 -1.36
N LEU A 12 -1.34 5.30 -2.47
CA LEU A 12 -0.82 4.87 -3.76
C LEU A 12 0.61 5.38 -3.98
N THR A 13 1.50 4.50 -4.43
CA THR A 13 2.86 4.83 -4.82
C THR A 13 3.17 4.43 -6.26
N GLY A 14 4.30 4.87 -6.81
CA GLY A 14 4.60 4.91 -8.23
C GLY A 14 4.80 3.56 -8.96
N SER A 15 4.24 2.45 -8.48
CA SER A 15 4.16 1.21 -9.27
C SER A 15 2.95 1.26 -10.21
N HIS A 16 3.05 2.11 -11.24
CA HIS A 16 1.93 2.44 -12.13
C HIS A 16 1.32 1.22 -12.82
N CYS A 17 2.13 0.22 -13.20
CA CYS A 17 1.63 -1.01 -13.82
C CYS A 17 0.71 -1.84 -12.91
N THR A 18 0.79 -1.63 -11.60
CA THR A 18 -0.04 -2.33 -10.60
C THR A 18 -1.31 -1.55 -10.24
N ILE A 19 -1.34 -0.23 -10.46
CA ILE A 19 -2.51 0.62 -10.12
C ILE A 19 -3.82 0.11 -10.75
N PRO A 20 -3.87 -0.36 -12.01
CA PRO A 20 -5.11 -0.88 -12.59
C PRO A 20 -5.75 -2.03 -11.80
N VAL A 21 -4.94 -2.87 -11.17
CA VAL A 21 -5.43 -4.00 -10.34
C VAL A 21 -5.97 -3.52 -8.99
N ILE A 22 -5.48 -2.38 -8.49
CA ILE A 22 -5.87 -1.84 -7.19
C ILE A 22 -7.31 -1.35 -7.15
N TRP A 23 -7.87 -0.88 -8.27
CA TRP A 23 -9.22 -0.33 -8.30
C TRP A 23 -10.27 -1.28 -7.77
N ALA A 24 -10.27 -2.52 -8.24
CA ALA A 24 -11.22 -3.54 -7.78
C ALA A 24 -11.06 -3.85 -6.28
N LYS A 25 -9.84 -3.75 -5.73
CA LYS A 25 -9.57 -4.00 -4.31
C LYS A 25 -10.02 -2.85 -3.43
N LEU A 26 -9.86 -1.62 -3.92
CA LEU A 26 -10.39 -0.41 -3.28
C LEU A 26 -11.92 -0.43 -3.26
N GLU A 27 -12.55 -0.77 -4.39
CA GLU A 27 -14.00 -0.92 -4.50
C GLU A 27 -14.54 -2.00 -3.55
N ALA A 28 -13.83 -3.13 -3.40
CA ALA A 28 -14.20 -4.19 -2.45
C ALA A 28 -14.18 -3.69 -1.00
N LEU A 29 -13.13 -2.96 -0.58
CA LEU A 29 -13.07 -2.37 0.77
C LEU A 29 -14.22 -1.39 1.03
N ILE A 30 -14.56 -0.56 0.03
CA ILE A 30 -15.70 0.37 0.12
C ILE A 30 -17.02 -0.40 0.23
N ALA A 31 -17.19 -1.47 -0.55
CA ALA A 31 -18.40 -2.29 -0.53
C ALA A 31 -18.61 -2.99 0.82
N GLU A 32 -17.53 -3.30 1.54
CA GLU A 32 -17.56 -3.84 2.91
C GLU A 32 -17.84 -2.77 3.98
N GLY A 33 -18.01 -1.51 3.57
CA GLY A 33 -18.38 -0.39 4.44
C GLY A 33 -17.19 0.35 5.04
N ALA A 34 -15.98 0.18 4.52
CA ALA A 34 -14.82 0.94 4.96
C ALA A 34 -14.90 2.40 4.47
N GLU A 35 -14.43 3.32 5.32
CA GLU A 35 -14.29 4.74 4.99
C GLU A 35 -12.87 5.01 4.49
N ILE A 36 -12.71 5.32 3.20
CA ILE A 36 -11.41 5.45 2.56
C ILE A 36 -10.92 6.90 2.55
N TYR A 37 -9.69 7.10 3.00
CA TYR A 37 -8.93 8.35 2.95
C TYR A 37 -7.76 8.16 1.98
N PRO A 38 -7.89 8.55 0.71
CA PRO A 38 -6.83 8.33 -0.27
C PRO A 38 -5.64 9.25 -0.02
N ILE A 39 -4.42 8.71 -0.18
CA ILE A 39 -3.15 9.41 0.00
C ILE A 39 -2.31 9.16 -1.26
N LEU A 40 -1.75 10.19 -1.85
CA LEU A 40 -0.95 10.04 -3.06
C LEU A 40 0.51 10.43 -2.85
N SER A 41 1.41 9.61 -3.40
CA SER A 41 2.80 10.03 -3.54
C SER A 41 2.93 11.04 -4.69
N MET A 42 3.93 11.93 -4.63
CA MET A 42 4.23 12.94 -5.65
C MET A 42 4.31 12.32 -7.06
N VAL A 43 4.99 11.19 -7.21
CA VAL A 43 5.13 10.51 -8.50
C VAL A 43 3.77 10.14 -9.12
N VAL A 44 2.79 9.71 -8.31
CA VAL A 44 1.45 9.38 -8.81
C VAL A 44 0.67 10.64 -9.19
N MET A 45 0.91 11.76 -8.52
CA MET A 45 0.24 13.04 -8.79
C MET A 45 0.76 13.76 -10.04
N GLU A 46 2.04 13.56 -10.38
CA GLU A 46 2.74 14.38 -11.35
C GLU A 46 3.15 13.64 -12.63
N THR A 47 3.00 12.30 -12.66
CA THR A 47 3.54 11.50 -13.77
C THR A 47 2.43 10.82 -14.56
N ASP A 48 2.27 11.25 -15.81
CA ASP A 48 1.46 10.54 -16.80
C ASP A 48 2.21 9.32 -17.33
N THR A 49 1.52 8.20 -17.43
CA THR A 49 2.10 6.96 -17.93
C THR A 49 1.14 6.25 -18.90
N ARG A 50 1.64 5.24 -19.60
CA ARG A 50 0.79 4.36 -20.43
C ARG A 50 -0.31 3.62 -19.64
N PHE A 51 -0.23 3.60 -18.32
CA PHE A 51 -1.20 2.93 -17.43
C PHE A 51 -2.28 3.88 -16.90
N GLY A 52 -2.21 5.17 -17.20
CA GLY A 52 -3.15 6.20 -16.82
C GLY A 52 -2.49 7.55 -16.62
N ARG A 53 -3.28 8.60 -16.77
CA ARG A 53 -2.85 9.97 -16.50
C ARG A 53 -3.04 10.30 -15.02
N ALA A 54 -2.14 11.08 -14.45
CA ALA A 54 -2.19 11.52 -13.05
C ALA A 54 -3.55 12.16 -12.69
N ALA A 55 -4.07 13.02 -13.56
CA ALA A 55 -5.36 13.67 -13.37
C ALA A 55 -6.53 12.66 -13.30
N GLU A 56 -6.50 11.62 -14.15
CA GLU A 56 -7.55 10.56 -14.16
C GLU A 56 -7.52 9.71 -12.89
N ILE A 57 -6.32 9.41 -12.37
CA ILE A 57 -6.14 8.69 -11.10
C ILE A 57 -6.73 9.52 -9.95
N MET A 58 -6.41 10.81 -9.91
CA MET A 58 -6.92 11.76 -8.90
C MET A 58 -8.45 11.86 -8.93
N GLU A 59 -9.02 12.02 -10.12
CA GLU A 59 -10.46 12.11 -10.31
C GLU A 59 -11.17 10.82 -9.90
N ARG A 60 -10.65 9.66 -10.33
CA ARG A 60 -11.21 8.36 -9.99
C ARG A 60 -11.20 8.12 -8.49
N LEU A 61 -10.10 8.42 -7.79
CA LEU A 61 -10.03 8.32 -6.33
C LEU A 61 -11.04 9.24 -5.66
N THR A 62 -11.12 10.50 -6.10
CA THR A 62 -12.07 11.48 -5.54
C THR A 62 -13.50 10.96 -5.67
N ARG A 63 -13.86 10.43 -6.83
CA ARG A 63 -15.20 9.88 -7.09
C ARG A 63 -15.49 8.64 -6.26
N LEU A 64 -14.55 7.68 -6.18
CA LEU A 64 -14.75 6.42 -5.45
C LEU A 64 -14.81 6.64 -3.95
N CYS A 65 -13.95 7.50 -3.42
CA CYS A 65 -13.80 7.71 -1.97
C CYS A 65 -14.69 8.84 -1.42
N GLY A 66 -15.38 9.59 -2.30
CA GLY A 66 -16.22 10.73 -1.91
C GLY A 66 -15.43 11.91 -1.31
N ARG A 67 -14.10 11.91 -1.44
CA ARG A 67 -13.20 12.95 -0.92
C ARG A 67 -11.93 13.07 -1.76
N LYS A 68 -11.33 14.26 -1.77
CA LYS A 68 -10.06 14.50 -2.44
C LYS A 68 -8.93 13.73 -1.75
N PRO A 69 -7.98 13.17 -2.51
CA PRO A 69 -6.77 12.59 -1.95
C PRO A 69 -5.95 13.62 -1.17
N TRP A 70 -5.34 13.17 -0.08
CA TRP A 70 -4.30 13.93 0.60
C TRP A 70 -3.01 13.91 -0.22
N THR A 71 -2.53 15.09 -0.52
CA THR A 71 -1.37 15.32 -1.41
C THR A 71 -0.30 16.19 -0.75
N ASP A 72 -0.61 16.80 0.38
CA ASP A 72 0.24 17.73 1.10
C ASP A 72 0.75 17.13 2.41
N LEU A 73 1.99 17.48 2.79
CA LEU A 73 2.62 17.02 4.03
C LEU A 73 1.89 17.53 5.27
N VAL A 74 1.36 18.74 5.23
CA VAL A 74 0.65 19.36 6.35
C VAL A 74 -0.68 18.64 6.62
N GLU A 75 -1.38 18.23 5.57
CA GLU A 75 -2.63 17.46 5.69
C GLU A 75 -2.41 16.13 6.42
N VAL A 76 -1.38 15.38 6.00
CA VAL A 76 -1.12 14.04 6.56
C VAL A 76 -0.49 14.07 7.95
N GLU A 77 0.16 15.16 8.35
CA GLU A 77 0.71 15.30 9.70
C GLU A 77 -0.39 15.21 10.77
N ALA A 78 -1.58 15.70 10.47
CA ALA A 78 -2.74 15.66 11.37
C ALA A 78 -3.23 14.25 11.72
N ILE A 79 -2.85 13.22 10.92
CA ILE A 79 -3.24 11.81 11.14
C ILE A 79 -2.85 11.33 12.54
N GLY A 80 -1.65 11.68 13.00
CA GLY A 80 -1.13 11.26 14.29
C GLY A 80 -1.86 11.89 15.49
N PRO A 81 -1.80 13.22 15.66
CA PRO A 81 -2.41 13.91 16.79
C PRO A 81 -3.92 13.70 16.90
N LYS A 82 -4.63 13.72 15.76
CA LYS A 82 -6.09 13.58 15.69
C LYS A 82 -6.58 12.14 15.63
N LYS A 83 -5.68 11.16 15.55
CA LYS A 83 -6.01 9.71 15.40
C LYS A 83 -7.06 9.48 14.31
N LEU A 84 -6.85 10.08 13.12
CA LEU A 84 -7.84 10.13 12.05
C LEU A 84 -8.14 8.75 11.44
N LEU A 85 -7.16 7.85 11.39
CA LEU A 85 -7.23 6.58 10.70
C LEU A 85 -7.09 5.41 11.68
N ASP A 86 -7.68 4.28 11.35
CA ASP A 86 -7.56 3.05 12.12
C ASP A 86 -6.46 2.15 11.55
N ILE A 87 -6.22 2.24 10.24
CA ILE A 87 -5.19 1.51 9.51
C ILE A 87 -4.71 2.33 8.32
N ILE A 88 -3.44 2.15 7.91
CA ILE A 88 -2.95 2.62 6.60
C ILE A 88 -2.61 1.42 5.73
N VAL A 89 -3.03 1.49 4.47
CA VAL A 89 -2.72 0.52 3.41
C VAL A 89 -1.83 1.21 2.39
N VAL A 90 -0.62 0.71 2.16
CA VAL A 90 0.27 1.18 1.10
C VAL A 90 0.20 0.19 -0.06
N ALA A 91 -0.61 0.48 -1.05
CA ALA A 91 -0.91 -0.40 -2.17
C ALA A 91 -1.08 0.36 -3.49
N PRO A 92 -0.19 0.14 -4.47
CA PRO A 92 1.02 -0.66 -4.39
C PRO A 92 2.13 0.05 -3.60
N CYS A 93 3.03 -0.72 -2.97
CA CYS A 93 4.21 -0.21 -2.29
C CYS A 93 5.46 -0.44 -3.14
N THR A 94 6.06 0.64 -3.67
CA THR A 94 7.33 0.58 -4.42
C THR A 94 8.52 0.30 -3.53
N GLY A 95 9.62 -0.20 -4.11
CA GLY A 95 10.89 -0.40 -3.40
C GLY A 95 11.41 0.88 -2.75
N ASN A 96 11.28 2.04 -3.42
CA ASN A 96 11.65 3.34 -2.83
C ASN A 96 10.85 3.66 -1.56
N THR A 97 9.53 3.43 -1.58
CA THR A 97 8.69 3.65 -0.40
C THR A 97 9.02 2.66 0.70
N LEU A 98 9.23 1.38 0.35
CA LEU A 98 9.65 0.33 1.28
C LEU A 98 10.95 0.70 2.00
N ALA A 99 11.96 1.14 1.24
CA ALA A 99 13.25 1.58 1.78
C ALA A 99 13.09 2.76 2.73
N LYS A 100 12.34 3.78 2.35
CA LYS A 100 12.08 4.94 3.20
C LYS A 100 11.38 4.56 4.51
N LEU A 101 10.37 3.70 4.46
CA LEU A 101 9.70 3.19 5.65
C LEU A 101 10.66 2.41 6.56
N ALA A 102 11.52 1.56 5.98
CA ALA A 102 12.52 0.79 6.73
C ALA A 102 13.54 1.69 7.43
N HIS A 103 13.93 2.80 6.83
CA HIS A 103 14.89 3.74 7.39
C HIS A 103 14.27 4.91 8.18
N GLY A 104 12.94 4.96 8.29
CA GLY A 104 12.23 6.03 9.02
C GLY A 104 12.27 7.38 8.30
N ILE A 105 12.52 7.40 6.99
CA ILE A 105 12.52 8.61 6.16
C ILE A 105 11.08 9.01 5.85
N SER A 106 10.70 10.25 6.15
CA SER A 106 9.33 10.74 6.08
C SER A 106 9.21 12.04 5.28
N ASP A 107 9.78 12.04 4.07
CA ASP A 107 9.91 13.17 3.16
C ASP A 107 8.83 13.19 2.05
N SER A 108 7.85 12.32 2.13
CA SER A 108 6.71 12.26 1.20
C SER A 108 5.39 12.14 1.96
N THR A 109 4.27 12.48 1.32
CA THR A 109 2.93 12.35 1.89
C THR A 109 2.69 10.94 2.45
N VAL A 110 3.02 9.89 1.69
CA VAL A 110 2.83 8.50 2.10
C VAL A 110 3.70 8.14 3.31
N THR A 111 4.99 8.46 3.28
CA THR A 111 5.91 8.09 4.37
C THR A 111 5.66 8.91 5.63
N LEU A 112 5.27 10.19 5.51
CA LEU A 112 4.88 11.02 6.64
C LEU A 112 3.55 10.55 7.24
N ALA A 113 2.56 10.19 6.42
CA ALA A 113 1.31 9.60 6.88
C ALA A 113 1.57 8.33 7.71
N CYS A 114 2.40 7.42 7.22
CA CYS A 114 2.79 6.21 7.93
C CYS A 114 3.48 6.52 9.27
N LYS A 115 4.44 7.45 9.29
CA LYS A 115 5.12 7.89 10.51
C LYS A 115 4.14 8.48 11.52
N ALA A 116 3.26 9.38 11.08
CA ALA A 116 2.25 10.00 11.94
C ALA A 116 1.29 8.96 12.54
N HIS A 117 0.90 7.96 11.74
CA HIS A 117 0.02 6.88 12.14
C HIS A 117 0.67 5.93 13.17
N LEU A 118 1.93 5.53 12.94
CA LEU A 118 2.71 4.67 13.84
C LEU A 118 2.92 5.28 15.23
N ARG A 119 2.87 6.60 15.37
CA ARG A 119 2.89 7.28 16.67
C ARG A 119 1.80 6.75 17.61
N ASN A 120 0.68 6.30 17.05
CA ASN A 120 -0.43 5.71 17.80
C ASN A 120 -0.38 4.18 17.87
N ARG A 121 0.71 3.55 17.43
CA ARG A 121 0.89 2.09 17.34
C ARG A 121 -0.21 1.38 16.55
N ARG A 122 -0.74 2.06 15.53
CA ARG A 122 -1.78 1.51 14.66
C ARG A 122 -1.17 0.80 13.45
N PRO A 123 -1.89 -0.18 12.86
CA PRO A 123 -1.36 -1.06 11.83
C PRO A 123 -1.13 -0.35 10.49
N ILE A 124 -0.10 -0.82 9.78
CA ILE A 124 0.18 -0.48 8.38
C ILE A 124 0.23 -1.78 7.60
N VAL A 125 -0.52 -1.87 6.50
CA VAL A 125 -0.48 -2.99 5.55
C VAL A 125 0.34 -2.58 4.33
N ILE A 126 1.30 -3.40 3.97
CA ILE A 126 2.18 -3.23 2.81
C ILE A 126 1.80 -4.21 1.71
N ALA A 127 1.39 -3.71 0.55
CA ALA A 127 1.23 -4.49 -0.67
C ALA A 127 2.44 -4.24 -1.58
N ILE A 128 3.49 -5.05 -1.44
CA ILE A 128 4.76 -4.86 -2.15
C ILE A 128 4.58 -4.99 -3.67
N SER A 129 5.24 -4.11 -4.41
CA SER A 129 5.31 -4.16 -5.88
C SER A 129 6.61 -3.50 -6.32
N THR A 130 7.66 -4.30 -6.50
CA THR A 130 9.00 -3.81 -6.81
C THR A 130 9.83 -4.82 -7.58
N ASN A 131 10.71 -4.34 -8.46
CA ASN A 131 11.59 -5.17 -9.27
C ASN A 131 12.90 -5.57 -8.55
N ASP A 132 13.15 -5.05 -7.37
CA ASP A 132 14.40 -5.22 -6.61
C ASP A 132 14.17 -5.79 -5.19
N GLY A 133 13.03 -6.42 -4.96
CA GLY A 133 12.64 -6.97 -3.66
C GLY A 133 13.59 -8.04 -3.12
N LEU A 134 14.21 -8.84 -4.00
CA LEU A 134 15.21 -9.85 -3.66
C LEU A 134 16.66 -9.38 -3.85
N SER A 135 16.87 -8.10 -4.13
CA SER A 135 18.20 -7.51 -4.27
C SER A 135 18.35 -6.29 -3.35
N GLY A 136 18.37 -5.07 -3.88
CA GLY A 136 18.61 -3.85 -3.09
C GLY A 136 17.58 -3.60 -1.97
N ASN A 137 16.35 -4.07 -2.14
CA ASN A 137 15.30 -3.93 -1.11
C ASN A 137 15.13 -5.16 -0.19
N ALA A 138 15.86 -6.25 -0.38
CA ALA A 138 15.78 -7.41 0.52
C ALA A 138 16.08 -7.07 1.99
N PRO A 139 17.10 -6.29 2.32
CA PRO A 139 17.35 -5.85 3.71
C PRO A 139 16.20 -5.01 4.26
N ASN A 140 15.62 -4.10 3.46
CA ASN A 140 14.53 -3.22 3.86
C ASN A 140 13.25 -4.02 4.16
N LEU A 141 12.96 -5.01 3.33
CA LEU A 141 11.86 -5.95 3.55
C LEU A 141 12.05 -6.71 4.87
N GLY A 142 13.25 -7.27 5.11
CA GLY A 142 13.57 -7.97 6.36
C GLY A 142 13.39 -7.08 7.60
N VAL A 143 13.83 -5.83 7.52
CA VAL A 143 13.63 -4.85 8.60
C VAL A 143 12.16 -4.62 8.89
N LEU A 144 11.31 -4.44 7.88
CA LEU A 144 9.89 -4.18 8.08
C LEU A 144 9.12 -5.43 8.52
N LEU A 145 9.48 -6.62 8.04
CA LEU A 145 8.91 -7.89 8.50
C LEU A 145 9.16 -8.13 10.01
N ALA A 146 10.28 -7.66 10.53
CA ALA A 146 10.62 -7.77 11.95
C ALA A 146 10.00 -6.67 12.83
N ARG A 147 9.41 -5.62 12.25
CA ARG A 147 8.85 -4.49 13.00
C ARG A 147 7.39 -4.71 13.39
N LYS A 148 7.05 -4.28 14.60
CA LYS A 148 5.65 -4.22 15.06
C LYS A 148 4.83 -3.23 14.25
N CYS A 149 3.54 -3.51 14.12
CA CYS A 149 2.55 -2.70 13.42
C CYS A 149 2.70 -2.67 11.88
N TYR A 150 3.63 -3.41 11.30
CA TYR A 150 3.70 -3.66 9.88
C TYR A 150 3.16 -5.05 9.56
N TYR A 151 2.25 -5.11 8.61
CA TYR A 151 1.63 -6.33 8.09
C TYR A 151 1.78 -6.34 6.58
N PHE A 152 1.85 -7.50 6.00
CA PHE A 152 2.06 -7.64 4.57
C PHE A 152 0.89 -8.36 3.92
N VAL A 153 0.46 -7.86 2.77
CA VAL A 153 -0.30 -8.68 1.84
C VAL A 153 0.63 -9.81 1.38
N PRO A 154 0.22 -11.09 1.45
CA PRO A 154 1.06 -12.19 0.99
C PRO A 154 1.65 -11.93 -0.39
N PHE A 155 2.91 -12.25 -0.59
CA PHE A 155 3.67 -11.89 -1.78
C PHE A 155 4.59 -13.01 -2.24
N GLY A 156 5.06 -12.90 -3.47
CA GLY A 156 5.99 -13.83 -4.09
C GLY A 156 6.60 -13.27 -5.37
N GLN A 157 7.23 -14.13 -6.16
CA GLN A 157 7.76 -13.79 -7.48
C GLN A 157 6.69 -14.05 -8.53
N ASP A 158 6.28 -13.02 -9.28
CA ASP A 158 5.29 -13.12 -10.37
C ASP A 158 5.88 -13.56 -11.71
N ASN A 159 7.18 -13.38 -11.88
CA ASN A 159 7.91 -13.75 -13.08
C ASN A 159 9.41 -14.00 -12.76
N PRO A 160 9.76 -15.13 -12.13
CA PRO A 160 11.14 -15.38 -11.68
C PRO A 160 12.15 -15.49 -12.84
N GLU A 161 11.73 -15.96 -14.01
CA GLU A 161 12.60 -16.09 -15.19
C GLU A 161 12.90 -14.72 -15.82
N GLY A 162 11.89 -13.88 -16.00
CA GLY A 162 12.04 -12.56 -16.63
C GLY A 162 12.44 -11.44 -15.67
N LYS A 163 12.19 -11.60 -14.35
CA LYS A 163 12.41 -10.59 -13.31
C LYS A 163 12.86 -11.26 -12.01
N SER A 164 14.06 -11.81 -12.01
CA SER A 164 14.61 -12.66 -10.94
C SER A 164 14.62 -12.04 -9.54
N CYS A 165 14.61 -10.72 -9.42
CA CYS A 165 14.60 -10.01 -8.12
C CYS A 165 13.27 -9.34 -7.78
N SER A 166 12.24 -9.49 -8.64
CA SER A 166 10.93 -8.85 -8.43
C SER A 166 10.14 -9.55 -7.33
N LEU A 167 9.44 -8.74 -6.53
CA LEU A 167 8.41 -9.23 -5.61
C LEU A 167 7.11 -8.47 -5.84
N LEU A 168 6.02 -9.22 -5.88
CA LEU A 168 4.67 -8.70 -6.06
C LEU A 168 3.73 -9.27 -4.98
N ALA A 169 2.92 -8.41 -4.39
CA ALA A 169 1.84 -8.83 -3.50
C ALA A 169 0.70 -9.48 -4.29
N LYS A 170 0.10 -10.52 -3.74
CA LYS A 170 -1.11 -11.14 -4.27
C LYS A 170 -2.29 -10.26 -3.94
N MET A 171 -2.55 -9.25 -4.81
CA MET A 171 -3.50 -8.16 -4.55
C MET A 171 -4.92 -8.65 -4.23
N ASP A 172 -5.31 -9.84 -4.64
CA ASP A 172 -6.61 -10.44 -4.29
C ASP A 172 -6.76 -10.67 -2.77
N LEU A 173 -5.66 -10.81 -2.06
CA LEU A 173 -5.64 -11.00 -0.61
C LEU A 173 -5.60 -9.68 0.18
N LEU A 174 -5.61 -8.52 -0.50
CA LEU A 174 -5.50 -7.21 0.16
C LEU A 174 -6.66 -6.96 1.15
N PRO A 175 -7.95 -7.18 0.84
CA PRO A 175 -9.02 -6.99 1.81
C PRO A 175 -8.86 -7.88 3.04
N ALA A 176 -8.53 -9.16 2.85
CA ALA A 176 -8.29 -10.10 3.94
C ALA A 176 -7.08 -9.72 4.81
N ALA A 177 -6.02 -9.18 4.18
CA ALA A 177 -4.85 -8.69 4.92
C ALA A 177 -5.18 -7.45 5.76
N VAL A 178 -6.04 -6.56 5.26
CA VAL A 178 -6.51 -5.38 6.00
C VAL A 178 -7.35 -5.79 7.21
N ASP A 179 -8.29 -6.72 7.01
CA ASP A 179 -9.14 -7.23 8.09
C ASP A 179 -8.31 -7.88 9.21
N ALA A 180 -7.38 -8.78 8.85
CA ALA A 180 -6.48 -9.42 9.80
C ALA A 180 -5.58 -8.41 10.54
N ALA A 181 -5.05 -7.40 9.83
CA ALA A 181 -4.18 -6.38 10.43
C ALA A 181 -4.94 -5.47 11.42
N LEU A 182 -6.22 -5.20 11.22
CA LEU A 182 -7.08 -4.49 12.18
C LEU A 182 -7.21 -5.27 13.50
N GLU A 183 -7.08 -6.59 13.46
CA GLU A 183 -7.03 -7.47 14.63
C GLU A 183 -5.61 -7.72 15.16
N GLY A 184 -4.60 -7.09 14.58
CA GLY A 184 -3.21 -7.26 14.97
C GLY A 184 -2.58 -8.57 14.49
N ARG A 185 -3.14 -9.21 13.46
CA ARG A 185 -2.68 -10.49 12.92
C ARG A 185 -2.12 -10.34 11.50
N GLN A 186 -1.05 -11.06 11.21
CA GLN A 186 -0.57 -11.29 9.84
C GLN A 186 -1.34 -12.47 9.25
N ILE A 187 -1.81 -12.36 8.01
CA ILE A 187 -2.38 -13.53 7.31
C ILE A 187 -1.26 -14.43 6.78
N GLU A 188 -1.47 -15.74 6.90
CA GLU A 188 -0.53 -16.77 6.51
C GLU A 188 -1.11 -17.68 5.41
N PRO A 189 -0.27 -18.27 4.53
CA PRO A 189 1.18 -18.05 4.44
C PRO A 189 1.53 -16.68 3.87
N ILE A 190 2.60 -16.06 4.40
CA ILE A 190 3.06 -14.73 3.92
C ILE A 190 3.76 -14.83 2.56
N LEU A 191 4.44 -15.96 2.28
CA LEU A 191 5.03 -16.25 0.98
C LEU A 191 4.07 -17.14 0.19
N VAL A 192 3.73 -16.70 -1.02
CA VAL A 192 2.80 -17.37 -1.90
C VAL A 192 3.39 -17.58 -3.29
N GLU A 193 2.98 -18.66 -3.93
CA GLU A 193 3.31 -18.92 -5.33
C GLU A 193 2.37 -18.16 -6.26
N PHE A 194 2.93 -17.67 -7.35
CA PHE A 194 2.16 -17.22 -8.51
C PHE A 194 2.06 -18.38 -9.52
N PRO A 195 0.90 -18.54 -10.19
CA PRO A 195 0.79 -19.52 -11.25
C PRO A 195 1.90 -19.27 -12.27
N SER A 196 2.63 -20.33 -12.64
CA SER A 196 3.58 -20.25 -13.75
C SER A 196 2.85 -19.73 -14.98
N ARG A 197 3.34 -18.65 -15.59
CA ARG A 197 2.84 -18.25 -16.91
C ARG A 197 3.25 -19.35 -17.89
N ALA A 198 2.32 -20.26 -18.15
CA ALA A 198 2.52 -21.24 -19.20
C ALA A 198 2.66 -20.48 -20.52
N GLY A 199 3.87 -20.46 -21.07
CA GLY A 199 4.20 -20.16 -22.47
C GLY A 199 3.67 -18.81 -23.00
N GLU A 200 4.45 -17.73 -22.87
CA GLU A 200 4.54 -16.68 -23.88
C GLU A 200 5.88 -16.76 -24.58
#